data_6769f57034ab3442e9efe17f4e0dce5c
#
_entry.id   6769f57034ab3442e9efe17f4e0dce5c
#
_cell.length_a   1.000
_cell.length_b   1.000
_cell.length_c   1.000
_cell.angle_alpha   90.00
_cell.angle_beta   90.00
_cell.angle_gamma   90.00
#
_symmetry.space_group_name_H-M   'P 1'
#
loop_
_entity.id
_entity.type
_entity.pdbx_description
1 polymer ?
#
loop_
_entity_poly.entity_id
_entity_poly.type
_entity_poly.pdbx_seq_one_letter_code
_entity_poly.pdbx_strand_id
1 'polypeptide(L)'
;MKSAQAAPSSSSLALEFVRVTELAAIAAAKWIGKGEAKLADKAAVDAMRKQFNTIDFRGEIVIGEGAKDESHELYIGEKLGTGKGGLVRDIAVDPLECTDSVANGRPNALTVIATGPEGSLYHAADSYMEKIAVGRAASEVIDIDAPVADNIRKVAKALGKDVSEITVAILDRERHEKLIADVRAAGARVQLFSDGDVATAIATCFRDDPIDILMGIGGSSEAVLAAAALRCLRGEILCRWKPKDDKHKKRLHDAGITDFSTILRAQDLARGDDVSFTATGVVTGPLVEGVTVIHEAVTTHSVVMSTAPRAIRFIKTRHIN
;
A
#
# COMPACT_ATOMS: atom_id res chain seq x y z
N MET A 1 24.78 -36.55 -6.52
CA MET A 1 23.33 -36.34 -6.40
C MET A 1 23.10 -34.84 -6.15
N LYS A 2 22.62 -34.08 -7.12
CA LYS A 2 22.20 -32.69 -6.90
C LYS A 2 20.89 -32.76 -6.10
N SER A 3 20.88 -32.31 -4.87
CA SER A 3 19.63 -32.15 -4.12
C SER A 3 18.72 -31.23 -4.93
N ALA A 4 17.56 -31.72 -5.34
CA ALA A 4 16.52 -30.88 -5.89
C ALA A 4 16.15 -29.87 -4.79
N GLN A 5 16.51 -28.62 -5.00
CA GLN A 5 16.10 -27.52 -4.13
C GLN A 5 14.60 -27.42 -4.27
N ALA A 6 13.86 -27.63 -3.17
CA ALA A 6 12.42 -27.50 -3.18
C ALA A 6 12.05 -26.11 -3.70
N ALA A 7 11.04 -26.03 -4.57
CA ALA A 7 10.56 -24.76 -5.07
C ALA A 7 10.21 -23.85 -3.88
N PRO A 8 10.56 -22.54 -3.93
CA PRO A 8 10.28 -21.64 -2.83
C PRO A 8 8.79 -21.61 -2.52
N SER A 9 8.43 -21.66 -1.24
CA SER A 9 7.04 -21.44 -0.82
C SER A 9 6.70 -19.94 -0.96
N SER A 10 5.41 -19.62 -1.06
CA SER A 10 4.95 -18.22 -1.13
C SER A 10 5.43 -17.38 0.06
N SER A 11 5.50 -17.97 1.25
CA SER A 11 6.01 -17.29 2.45
C SER A 11 7.52 -17.04 2.41
N SER A 12 8.31 -17.91 1.75
CA SER A 12 9.73 -17.65 1.53
C SER A 12 9.95 -16.59 0.49
N LEU A 13 9.13 -16.56 -0.56
CA LEU A 13 9.18 -15.52 -1.60
C LEU A 13 8.85 -14.13 -1.04
N ALA A 14 7.85 -14.03 -0.14
CA ALA A 14 7.54 -12.76 0.53
C ALA A 14 8.72 -12.21 1.35
N LEU A 15 9.56 -13.09 1.94
CA LEU A 15 10.79 -12.69 2.65
C LEU A 15 11.90 -12.26 1.66
N GLU A 16 11.99 -12.85 0.49
CA GLU A 16 12.90 -12.38 -0.56
C GLU A 16 12.55 -10.97 -1.04
N PHE A 17 11.26 -10.62 -1.06
CA PHE A 17 10.81 -9.28 -1.43
C PHE A 17 11.16 -8.20 -0.40
N VAL A 18 11.49 -8.55 0.85
CA VAL A 18 12.08 -7.60 1.81
C VAL A 18 13.36 -7.00 1.24
N ARG A 19 14.25 -7.81 0.65
CA ARG A 19 15.48 -7.30 0.03
C ARG A 19 15.22 -6.36 -1.13
N VAL A 20 14.12 -6.58 -1.86
CA VAL A 20 13.71 -5.70 -2.97
C VAL A 20 13.32 -4.32 -2.44
N THR A 21 12.44 -4.28 -1.43
CA THR A 21 11.99 -3.03 -0.82
C THR A 21 13.12 -2.33 -0.05
N GLU A 22 14.01 -3.07 0.63
CA GLU A 22 15.18 -2.51 1.32
C GLU A 22 16.12 -1.77 0.36
N LEU A 23 16.47 -2.40 -0.76
CA LEU A 23 17.39 -1.78 -1.73
C LEU A 23 16.76 -0.56 -2.40
N ALA A 24 15.46 -0.59 -2.71
CA ALA A 24 14.73 0.56 -3.22
C ALA A 24 14.70 1.70 -2.18
N ALA A 25 14.39 1.39 -0.91
CA ALA A 25 14.38 2.37 0.17
C ALA A 25 15.76 3.02 0.39
N ILE A 26 16.84 2.23 0.40
CA ILE A 26 18.21 2.74 0.52
C ILE A 26 18.57 3.65 -0.65
N ALA A 27 18.15 3.29 -1.86
CA ALA A 27 18.41 4.12 -3.06
C ALA A 27 17.67 5.46 -3.01
N ALA A 28 16.38 5.43 -2.65
CA ALA A 28 15.54 6.62 -2.52
C ALA A 28 16.00 7.53 -1.35
N ALA A 29 16.44 6.95 -0.22
CA ALA A 29 16.83 7.70 0.97
C ALA A 29 17.97 8.69 0.72
N LYS A 30 18.81 8.46 -0.29
CA LYS A 30 19.87 9.40 -0.71
C LYS A 30 19.33 10.75 -1.18
N TRP A 31 18.05 10.82 -1.50
CA TRP A 31 17.37 11.98 -2.05
C TRP A 31 16.49 12.72 -1.02
N ILE A 32 16.44 12.26 0.23
CA ILE A 32 15.63 12.87 1.29
C ILE A 32 16.04 14.34 1.46
N GLY A 33 15.06 15.25 1.33
CA GLY A 33 15.22 16.69 1.52
C GLY A 33 15.99 17.41 0.42
N LYS A 34 16.20 16.79 -0.75
CA LYS A 34 16.96 17.39 -1.86
C LYS A 34 16.09 18.10 -2.91
N GLY A 35 14.77 18.06 -2.79
CA GLY A 35 13.85 18.66 -3.76
C GLY A 35 13.72 17.90 -5.08
N GLU A 36 14.33 16.73 -5.20
CA GLU A 36 14.49 15.98 -6.45
C GLU A 36 13.58 14.74 -6.48
N ALA A 37 12.26 14.95 -6.51
CA ALA A 37 11.25 13.90 -6.47
C ALA A 37 11.46 12.83 -7.55
N LYS A 38 11.66 13.23 -8.81
CA LYS A 38 11.86 12.33 -9.94
C LYS A 38 13.13 11.50 -9.85
N LEU A 39 14.20 12.05 -9.27
CA LEU A 39 15.45 11.30 -9.10
C LEU A 39 15.35 10.31 -7.94
N ALA A 40 14.61 10.65 -6.88
CA ALA A 40 14.31 9.73 -5.80
C ALA A 40 13.51 8.52 -6.30
N ASP A 41 12.46 8.79 -7.05
CA ASP A 41 11.59 7.81 -7.66
C ASP A 41 12.36 6.87 -8.61
N LYS A 42 13.07 7.45 -9.58
CA LYS A 42 13.91 6.68 -10.50
C LYS A 42 14.93 5.79 -9.76
N ALA A 43 15.56 6.27 -8.71
CA ALA A 43 16.52 5.48 -7.94
C ALA A 43 15.86 4.28 -7.26
N ALA A 44 14.62 4.43 -6.76
CA ALA A 44 13.83 3.34 -6.21
C ALA A 44 13.44 2.31 -7.28
N VAL A 45 12.90 2.77 -8.41
CA VAL A 45 12.52 1.94 -9.57
C VAL A 45 13.69 1.10 -10.06
N ASP A 46 14.83 1.72 -10.35
CA ASP A 46 16.04 1.05 -10.86
C ASP A 46 16.50 -0.06 -9.87
N ALA A 47 16.55 0.26 -8.56
CA ALA A 47 16.98 -0.67 -7.54
C ALA A 47 16.00 -1.84 -7.36
N MET A 48 14.71 -1.55 -7.31
CA MET A 48 13.63 -2.52 -7.16
C MET A 48 13.62 -3.52 -8.32
N ARG A 49 13.59 -3.02 -9.55
CA ARG A 49 13.60 -3.86 -10.76
C ARG A 49 14.84 -4.74 -10.87
N LYS A 50 16.02 -4.17 -10.60
CA LYS A 50 17.28 -4.92 -10.60
C LYS A 50 17.24 -6.08 -9.61
N GLN A 51 16.73 -5.86 -8.41
CA GLN A 51 16.68 -6.90 -7.39
C GLN A 51 15.64 -7.97 -7.70
N PHE A 52 14.45 -7.62 -8.19
CA PHE A 52 13.44 -8.58 -8.64
C PHE A 52 14.01 -9.61 -9.61
N ASN A 53 14.82 -9.17 -10.56
CA ASN A 53 15.38 -10.03 -11.60
C ASN A 53 16.49 -10.99 -11.10
N THR A 54 16.81 -10.96 -9.80
CA THR A 54 17.71 -11.95 -9.16
C THR A 54 16.95 -13.08 -8.47
N ILE A 55 15.63 -12.98 -8.33
CA ILE A 55 14.81 -13.91 -7.54
C ILE A 55 14.18 -14.96 -8.47
N ASP A 56 14.19 -16.23 -8.04
CA ASP A 56 13.59 -17.33 -8.79
C ASP A 56 12.08 -17.41 -8.63
N PHE A 57 11.36 -16.65 -9.45
CA PHE A 57 9.91 -16.67 -9.59
C PHE A 57 9.51 -16.16 -10.99
N ARG A 58 8.23 -16.18 -11.29
CA ARG A 58 7.60 -15.59 -12.47
C ARG A 58 6.56 -14.59 -12.03
N GLY A 59 6.88 -13.31 -12.10
CA GLY A 59 5.96 -12.21 -11.75
C GLY A 59 5.43 -11.51 -12.99
N GLU A 60 4.23 -10.97 -12.88
CA GLU A 60 3.68 -9.99 -13.80
C GLU A 60 3.21 -8.77 -13.03
N ILE A 61 3.64 -7.59 -13.44
CA ILE A 61 3.19 -6.35 -12.84
C ILE A 61 1.74 -6.09 -13.28
N VAL A 62 0.84 -6.03 -12.33
CA VAL A 62 -0.57 -5.69 -12.53
C VAL A 62 -0.90 -4.27 -12.06
N ILE A 63 -0.06 -3.72 -11.16
CA ILE A 63 -0.03 -2.32 -10.73
C ILE A 63 1.43 -1.92 -10.62
N GLY A 64 1.82 -0.80 -11.24
CA GLY A 64 3.19 -0.28 -11.28
C GLY A 64 3.23 1.16 -11.76
N GLU A 65 4.36 1.56 -12.37
CA GLU A 65 4.69 2.93 -12.77
C GLU A 65 3.90 3.46 -14.00
N GLY A 66 2.84 2.82 -14.39
CA GLY A 66 2.01 3.21 -15.51
C GLY A 66 2.00 2.21 -16.64
N ALA A 67 1.58 2.65 -17.84
CA ALA A 67 1.58 1.82 -19.02
C ALA A 67 2.99 1.75 -19.66
N LYS A 68 3.23 0.74 -20.51
CA LYS A 68 4.53 0.49 -21.16
C LYS A 68 5.07 1.66 -21.98
N ASP A 69 4.19 2.50 -22.51
CA ASP A 69 4.52 3.70 -23.27
C ASP A 69 4.73 4.94 -22.37
N GLU A 70 4.33 4.86 -21.11
CA GLU A 70 4.49 5.91 -20.10
C GLU A 70 5.72 5.69 -19.20
N SER A 71 6.07 4.42 -18.93
CA SER A 71 7.23 4.02 -18.14
C SER A 71 8.09 2.98 -18.86
N HIS A 72 9.41 3.10 -18.69
CA HIS A 72 10.37 2.14 -19.26
C HIS A 72 10.62 0.94 -18.35
N GLU A 73 10.29 1.04 -17.05
CA GLU A 73 10.54 0.02 -16.03
C GLU A 73 9.36 -0.08 -15.08
N LEU A 74 9.12 -1.27 -14.54
CA LEU A 74 8.02 -1.60 -13.63
C LEU A 74 6.63 -1.21 -14.17
N TYR A 75 6.47 -1.26 -15.50
CA TYR A 75 5.20 -0.96 -16.17
C TYR A 75 4.22 -2.14 -16.08
N ILE A 76 2.94 -1.86 -16.20
CA ILE A 76 1.87 -2.88 -16.20
C ILE A 76 2.11 -3.88 -17.33
N GLY A 77 2.16 -5.18 -16.99
CA GLY A 77 2.46 -6.29 -17.90
C GLY A 77 3.95 -6.65 -17.98
N GLU A 78 4.87 -5.90 -17.33
CA GLU A 78 6.27 -6.29 -17.27
C GLU A 78 6.44 -7.62 -16.52
N LYS A 79 7.29 -8.50 -17.07
CA LYS A 79 7.60 -9.78 -16.43
C LYS A 79 8.83 -9.63 -15.55
N LEU A 80 8.74 -10.10 -14.32
CA LEU A 80 9.78 -10.01 -13.30
C LEU A 80 10.24 -11.39 -12.82
N GLY A 81 11.43 -11.41 -12.24
CA GLY A 81 12.10 -12.62 -11.77
C GLY A 81 12.95 -13.28 -12.84
N THR A 82 13.67 -14.36 -12.45
CA THR A 82 14.54 -15.10 -13.42
C THR A 82 13.72 -15.93 -14.41
N GLY A 83 12.42 -16.09 -14.20
CA GLY A 83 11.55 -16.95 -14.99
C GLY A 83 11.74 -18.46 -14.74
N LYS A 84 12.66 -18.86 -13.88
CA LYS A 84 13.00 -20.27 -13.60
C LYS A 84 12.22 -20.87 -12.44
N GLY A 85 11.67 -20.02 -11.55
CA GLY A 85 10.86 -20.44 -10.40
C GLY A 85 9.51 -21.00 -10.80
N GLY A 86 8.96 -21.92 -9.98
CA GLY A 86 7.63 -22.54 -10.22
C GLY A 86 6.45 -21.63 -9.86
N LEU A 87 6.64 -20.64 -8.99
CA LEU A 87 5.57 -19.76 -8.55
C LEU A 87 5.29 -18.67 -9.58
N VAL A 88 4.01 -18.55 -9.97
CA VAL A 88 3.50 -17.46 -10.80
C VAL A 88 2.76 -16.48 -9.89
N ARG A 89 3.03 -15.19 -10.03
CA ARG A 89 2.50 -14.15 -9.13
C ARG A 89 2.06 -12.91 -9.87
N ASP A 90 0.92 -12.37 -9.48
CA ASP A 90 0.61 -10.96 -9.69
C ASP A 90 1.47 -10.11 -8.75
N ILE A 91 1.97 -9.01 -9.26
CA ILE A 91 2.79 -8.05 -8.53
C ILE A 91 2.15 -6.68 -8.63
N ALA A 92 1.82 -6.09 -7.49
CA ALA A 92 1.50 -4.67 -7.39
C ALA A 92 2.65 -3.97 -6.68
N VAL A 93 3.20 -2.93 -7.28
CA VAL A 93 4.32 -2.16 -6.70
C VAL A 93 4.01 -0.68 -6.67
N ASP A 94 4.56 -0.03 -5.65
CA ASP A 94 4.86 1.38 -5.65
C ASP A 94 6.31 1.51 -5.14
N PRO A 95 7.27 1.76 -6.03
CA PRO A 95 8.69 1.84 -5.68
C PRO A 95 9.00 2.95 -4.71
N LEU A 96 8.22 4.04 -4.72
CA LEU A 96 8.36 5.16 -3.82
C LEU A 96 7.00 5.85 -3.54
N GLU A 97 6.17 5.22 -2.70
CA GLU A 97 4.97 5.87 -2.19
C GLU A 97 5.34 7.15 -1.43
N CYS A 98 4.65 8.24 -1.73
CA CYS A 98 4.91 9.58 -1.18
C CYS A 98 6.24 10.21 -1.65
N THR A 99 6.47 10.21 -2.94
CA THR A 99 7.65 10.78 -3.59
C THR A 99 7.93 12.22 -3.14
N ASP A 100 6.89 13.06 -2.98
CA ASP A 100 6.99 14.42 -2.47
C ASP A 100 7.47 14.49 -1.01
N SER A 101 7.12 13.50 -0.20
CA SER A 101 7.61 13.40 1.19
C SER A 101 9.11 13.19 1.21
N VAL A 102 9.66 12.34 0.34
CA VAL A 102 11.12 12.16 0.22
C VAL A 102 11.79 13.44 -0.26
N ALA A 103 11.29 14.05 -1.34
CA ALA A 103 11.88 15.26 -1.89
C ALA A 103 11.97 16.40 -0.86
N ASN A 104 10.95 16.54 -0.02
CA ASN A 104 10.83 17.61 0.97
C ASN A 104 11.23 17.22 2.39
N GLY A 105 11.72 16.01 2.63
CA GLY A 105 12.06 15.51 3.97
C GLY A 105 10.86 15.41 4.92
N ARG A 106 9.66 15.18 4.38
CA ARG A 106 8.42 14.98 5.14
C ARG A 106 8.27 13.53 5.57
N PRO A 107 7.50 13.22 6.62
CA PRO A 107 7.27 11.85 7.07
C PRO A 107 6.46 11.02 6.07
N ASN A 108 6.45 9.70 6.33
CA ASN A 108 5.59 8.72 5.70
C ASN A 108 5.89 8.45 4.21
N ALA A 109 7.13 7.99 3.92
CA ALA A 109 7.45 7.46 2.59
C ALA A 109 7.91 6.00 2.69
N LEU A 110 7.38 5.16 1.82
CA LEU A 110 7.60 3.71 1.78
C LEU A 110 8.02 3.25 0.38
N THR A 111 8.65 2.10 0.32
CA THR A 111 8.68 1.24 -0.87
C THR A 111 7.76 0.06 -0.62
N VAL A 112 6.89 -0.29 -1.56
CA VAL A 112 5.78 -1.22 -1.31
C VAL A 112 5.66 -2.26 -2.41
N ILE A 113 5.41 -3.51 -2.00
CA ILE A 113 5.09 -4.63 -2.89
C ILE A 113 3.91 -5.40 -2.29
N ALA A 114 2.86 -5.63 -3.08
CA ALA A 114 1.84 -6.61 -2.78
C ALA A 114 1.88 -7.74 -3.83
N THR A 115 1.66 -8.98 -3.40
CA THR A 115 1.66 -10.13 -4.31
C THR A 115 0.54 -11.10 -4.00
N GLY A 116 0.11 -11.81 -5.03
CA GLY A 116 -0.84 -12.90 -4.91
C GLY A 116 -0.69 -13.92 -6.05
N PRO A 117 -1.44 -15.01 -6.06
CA PRO A 117 -1.54 -15.89 -7.22
C PRO A 117 -1.94 -15.11 -8.48
N GLU A 118 -1.63 -15.65 -9.65
CA GLU A 118 -2.05 -15.08 -10.93
C GLU A 118 -3.56 -14.81 -10.96
N GLY A 119 -3.97 -13.59 -11.36
CA GLY A 119 -5.35 -13.13 -11.42
C GLY A 119 -5.96 -12.78 -10.05
N SER A 120 -5.18 -12.73 -8.97
CA SER A 120 -5.70 -12.45 -7.64
C SER A 120 -5.70 -10.97 -7.28
N LEU A 121 -4.80 -10.17 -7.80
CA LEU A 121 -4.80 -8.74 -7.56
C LEU A 121 -5.65 -8.01 -8.61
N TYR A 122 -6.43 -7.05 -8.16
CA TYR A 122 -7.30 -6.27 -9.03
C TYR A 122 -6.47 -5.34 -9.93
N HIS A 123 -6.69 -5.44 -11.24
CA HIS A 123 -6.04 -4.58 -12.22
C HIS A 123 -6.74 -3.21 -12.24
N ALA A 124 -6.41 -2.37 -11.29
CA ALA A 124 -7.01 -1.04 -11.19
C ALA A 124 -6.48 -0.11 -12.28
N ALA A 125 -7.38 0.49 -13.05
CA ALA A 125 -7.01 1.59 -13.92
C ALA A 125 -6.55 2.79 -13.09
N ASP A 126 -5.56 3.55 -13.57
CA ASP A 126 -5.06 4.76 -12.89
C ASP A 126 -6.15 5.83 -12.80
N SER A 127 -6.79 5.91 -11.63
CA SER A 127 -7.87 6.82 -11.31
C SER A 127 -8.00 7.00 -9.78
N TYR A 128 -9.11 7.54 -9.34
CA TYR A 128 -9.39 7.77 -7.92
C TYR A 128 -10.53 6.90 -7.42
N MET A 129 -10.44 6.51 -6.16
CA MET A 129 -11.50 5.81 -5.43
C MET A 129 -11.85 6.55 -4.14
N GLU A 130 -13.13 6.64 -3.83
CA GLU A 130 -13.61 6.91 -2.48
C GLU A 130 -13.36 5.67 -1.63
N LYS A 131 -12.85 5.85 -0.42
CA LYS A 131 -12.37 4.78 0.45
C LYS A 131 -12.83 4.97 1.89
N ILE A 132 -13.14 3.86 2.55
CA ILE A 132 -13.22 3.76 4.01
C ILE A 132 -12.50 2.50 4.43
N ALA A 133 -11.51 2.62 5.34
CA ALA A 133 -10.74 1.47 5.84
C ALA A 133 -10.70 1.45 7.36
N VAL A 134 -10.75 0.23 7.93
CA VAL A 134 -10.74 -0.02 9.36
C VAL A 134 -10.02 -1.33 9.70
N GLY A 135 -9.59 -1.45 10.94
CA GLY A 135 -9.05 -2.69 11.47
C GLY A 135 -10.13 -3.77 11.70
N ARG A 136 -9.66 -4.96 12.06
CA ARG A 136 -10.47 -6.19 12.21
C ARG A 136 -11.72 -6.03 13.05
N ALA A 137 -11.65 -5.32 14.17
CA ALA A 137 -12.78 -5.22 15.10
C ALA A 137 -14.00 -4.49 14.50
N ALA A 138 -13.76 -3.61 13.52
CA ALA A 138 -14.80 -2.82 12.86
C ALA A 138 -15.06 -3.26 11.39
N SER A 139 -14.44 -4.34 10.90
CA SER A 139 -14.49 -4.75 9.50
C SER A 139 -15.89 -5.02 8.95
N GLU A 140 -16.82 -5.46 9.81
CA GLU A 140 -18.18 -5.81 9.41
C GLU A 140 -19.21 -4.68 9.60
N VAL A 141 -18.79 -3.53 10.15
CA VAL A 141 -19.76 -2.46 10.50
C VAL A 141 -19.70 -1.23 9.64
N ILE A 142 -18.66 -1.09 8.82
CA ILE A 142 -18.50 0.04 7.91
C ILE A 142 -19.40 -0.10 6.68
N ASP A 143 -19.87 1.06 6.19
CA ASP A 143 -20.75 1.13 5.03
C ASP A 143 -20.43 2.45 4.29
N ILE A 144 -19.94 2.35 3.06
CA ILE A 144 -19.49 3.51 2.28
C ILE A 144 -20.67 4.42 1.85
N ASP A 145 -21.90 3.88 1.86
CA ASP A 145 -23.12 4.63 1.54
C ASP A 145 -23.75 5.30 2.77
N ALA A 146 -23.34 4.90 3.97
CA ALA A 146 -23.86 5.48 5.21
C ALA A 146 -23.28 6.87 5.48
N PRO A 147 -24.04 7.75 6.17
CA PRO A 147 -23.50 9.01 6.66
C PRO A 147 -22.22 8.83 7.49
N VAL A 148 -21.30 9.80 7.39
CA VAL A 148 -20.02 9.80 8.12
C VAL A 148 -20.21 9.55 9.61
N ALA A 149 -21.17 10.26 10.24
CA ALA A 149 -21.47 10.12 11.67
C ALA A 149 -21.94 8.72 12.06
N ASP A 150 -22.62 8.00 11.14
CA ASP A 150 -23.11 6.64 11.39
C ASP A 150 -21.95 5.64 11.36
N ASN A 151 -21.02 5.76 10.41
CA ASN A 151 -19.81 4.97 10.39
C ASN A 151 -18.98 5.17 11.64
N ILE A 152 -18.77 6.42 12.05
CA ILE A 152 -18.01 6.74 13.26
C ILE A 152 -18.66 6.10 14.50
N ARG A 153 -19.99 6.21 14.67
CA ARG A 153 -20.70 5.59 15.80
C ARG A 153 -20.60 4.07 15.80
N LYS A 154 -20.74 3.43 14.62
CA LYS A 154 -20.62 1.98 14.49
C LYS A 154 -19.22 1.50 14.84
N VAL A 155 -18.18 2.21 14.34
CA VAL A 155 -16.79 1.89 14.63
C VAL A 155 -16.47 2.10 16.13
N ALA A 156 -16.90 3.23 16.72
CA ALA A 156 -16.72 3.51 18.14
C ALA A 156 -17.30 2.36 18.99
N LYS A 157 -18.53 1.95 18.69
CA LYS A 157 -19.19 0.81 19.38
C LYS A 157 -18.41 -0.50 19.20
N ALA A 158 -17.90 -0.78 18.00
CA ALA A 158 -17.14 -2.00 17.71
C ALA A 158 -15.78 -2.03 18.43
N LEU A 159 -15.17 -0.86 18.63
CA LEU A 159 -13.90 -0.71 19.35
C LEU A 159 -14.06 -0.55 20.86
N GLY A 160 -15.28 -0.36 21.36
CA GLY A 160 -15.55 -0.07 22.77
C GLY A 160 -15.03 1.30 23.21
N LYS A 161 -15.03 2.28 22.28
CA LYS A 161 -14.59 3.66 22.50
C LYS A 161 -15.77 4.62 22.50
N ASP A 162 -15.60 5.77 23.13
CA ASP A 162 -16.49 6.92 22.90
C ASP A 162 -16.19 7.55 21.53
N VAL A 163 -17.20 8.18 20.91
CA VAL A 163 -17.03 8.86 19.63
C VAL A 163 -15.91 9.91 19.68
N SER A 164 -15.76 10.59 20.79
CA SER A 164 -14.70 11.61 21.01
C SER A 164 -13.28 11.04 21.07
N GLU A 165 -13.15 9.71 21.20
CA GLU A 165 -11.88 9.00 21.20
C GLU A 165 -11.52 8.46 19.82
N ILE A 166 -12.49 8.41 18.90
CA ILE A 166 -12.26 7.95 17.51
C ILE A 166 -11.43 8.97 16.74
N THR A 167 -10.38 8.48 16.10
CA THR A 167 -9.54 9.26 15.20
C THR A 167 -9.75 8.82 13.75
N VAL A 168 -10.21 9.75 12.93
CA VAL A 168 -10.38 9.55 11.48
C VAL A 168 -9.21 10.20 10.75
N ALA A 169 -8.42 9.42 10.05
CA ALA A 169 -7.36 9.91 9.19
C ALA A 169 -7.91 10.30 7.81
N ILE A 170 -7.53 11.48 7.33
CA ILE A 170 -8.02 12.05 6.07
C ILE A 170 -6.85 12.75 5.36
N LEU A 171 -6.69 12.51 4.04
CA LEU A 171 -5.75 13.26 3.22
C LEU A 171 -6.07 14.76 3.25
N ASP A 172 -5.08 15.58 3.54
CA ASP A 172 -5.20 17.04 3.55
C ASP A 172 -5.28 17.57 2.12
N ARG A 173 -6.50 17.64 1.60
CA ARG A 173 -6.83 18.11 0.25
C ARG A 173 -8.16 18.87 0.28
N GLU A 174 -8.28 19.92 -0.52
CA GLU A 174 -9.49 20.75 -0.66
C GLU A 174 -10.75 19.89 -0.87
N ARG A 175 -10.67 18.83 -1.67
CA ARG A 175 -11.79 17.90 -1.90
C ARG A 175 -12.35 17.23 -0.66
N HIS A 176 -11.64 17.29 0.46
CA HIS A 176 -12.03 16.66 1.73
C HIS A 176 -12.54 17.65 2.78
N GLU A 177 -12.61 18.95 2.50
CA GLU A 177 -13.05 19.98 3.47
C GLU A 177 -14.42 19.63 4.10
N LYS A 178 -15.38 19.20 3.25
CA LYS A 178 -16.69 18.77 3.74
C LYS A 178 -16.58 17.52 4.64
N LEU A 179 -15.82 16.51 4.24
CA LEU A 179 -15.61 15.29 5.03
C LEU A 179 -14.98 15.62 6.38
N ILE A 180 -13.98 16.50 6.40
CA ILE A 180 -13.32 16.97 7.62
C ILE A 180 -14.32 17.66 8.56
N ALA A 181 -15.19 18.53 7.98
CA ALA A 181 -16.24 19.20 8.75
C ALA A 181 -17.26 18.19 9.31
N ASP A 182 -17.69 17.21 8.52
CA ASP A 182 -18.65 16.19 8.93
C ASP A 182 -18.10 15.30 10.05
N VAL A 183 -16.82 14.91 10.01
CA VAL A 183 -16.16 14.15 11.08
C VAL A 183 -16.10 14.94 12.37
N ARG A 184 -15.70 16.21 12.30
CA ARG A 184 -15.67 17.10 13.48
C ARG A 184 -17.06 17.34 14.06
N ALA A 185 -18.08 17.53 13.20
CA ALA A 185 -19.47 17.68 13.64
C ALA A 185 -20.03 16.42 14.31
N ALA A 186 -19.53 15.23 13.92
CA ALA A 186 -19.86 13.96 14.59
C ALA A 186 -19.21 13.83 15.98
N GLY A 187 -18.27 14.71 16.35
CA GLY A 187 -17.56 14.71 17.63
C GLY A 187 -16.28 13.86 17.65
N ALA A 188 -15.84 13.33 16.50
CA ALA A 188 -14.61 12.56 16.40
C ALA A 188 -13.38 13.46 16.12
N ARG A 189 -12.19 12.90 16.30
CA ARG A 189 -10.91 13.54 15.99
C ARG A 189 -10.57 13.37 14.53
N VAL A 190 -9.94 14.38 13.93
CA VAL A 190 -9.39 14.31 12.58
C VAL A 190 -7.86 14.33 12.67
N GLN A 191 -7.22 13.36 12.03
CA GLN A 191 -5.78 13.37 11.77
C GLN A 191 -5.55 13.63 10.29
N LEU A 192 -5.00 14.79 9.96
CA LEU A 192 -4.65 15.13 8.58
C LEU A 192 -3.26 14.60 8.25
N PHE A 193 -3.11 14.06 7.04
CA PHE A 193 -1.83 13.66 6.49
C PHE A 193 -1.70 14.15 5.05
N SER A 194 -0.49 14.50 4.67
CA SER A 194 -0.24 15.13 3.36
C SER A 194 -0.18 14.10 2.23
N ASP A 195 0.24 12.86 2.51
CA ASP A 195 0.46 11.81 1.51
C ASP A 195 0.53 10.44 2.19
N GLY A 196 0.36 9.32 1.45
CA GLY A 196 0.56 7.97 1.96
C GLY A 196 -0.66 7.32 2.58
N ASP A 197 -1.69 7.08 1.79
CA ASP A 197 -2.89 6.43 2.32
C ASP A 197 -2.74 4.90 2.52
N VAL A 198 -1.74 4.26 1.94
CA VAL A 198 -1.43 2.83 2.17
C VAL A 198 -1.03 2.60 3.63
N ALA A 199 0.02 3.28 4.11
CA ALA A 199 0.46 3.15 5.51
C ALA A 199 -0.64 3.53 6.50
N THR A 200 -1.38 4.59 6.19
CA THR A 200 -2.47 5.11 7.02
C THR A 200 -3.66 4.13 7.08
N ALA A 201 -4.00 3.46 5.98
CA ALA A 201 -5.02 2.40 5.99
C ALA A 201 -4.58 1.21 6.85
N ILE A 202 -3.31 0.81 6.76
CA ILE A 202 -2.75 -0.29 7.54
C ILE A 202 -2.70 0.06 9.03
N ALA A 203 -2.40 1.30 9.38
CA ALA A 203 -2.34 1.80 10.77
C ALA A 203 -3.65 1.54 11.55
N THR A 204 -4.80 1.58 10.87
CA THR A 204 -6.11 1.24 11.49
C THR A 204 -6.18 -0.16 12.11
N CYS A 205 -5.26 -1.06 11.75
CA CYS A 205 -5.21 -2.42 12.25
C CYS A 205 -4.38 -2.59 13.53
N PHE A 206 -3.61 -1.58 13.92
CA PHE A 206 -2.73 -1.65 15.08
C PHE A 206 -3.33 -0.89 16.27
N ARG A 207 -3.44 -1.58 17.43
CA ARG A 207 -4.04 -0.99 18.63
C ARG A 207 -3.21 0.13 19.24
N ASP A 208 -1.92 0.13 19.00
CA ASP A 208 -0.97 1.12 19.52
C ASP A 208 -0.91 2.37 18.63
N ASP A 209 -1.55 2.34 17.46
CA ASP A 209 -1.70 3.50 16.57
C ASP A 209 -2.99 4.26 16.93
N PRO A 210 -2.98 5.59 16.93
CA PRO A 210 -4.16 6.39 17.25
C PRO A 210 -5.24 6.36 16.17
N ILE A 211 -4.95 5.89 14.95
CA ILE A 211 -5.86 5.92 13.81
C ILE A 211 -6.84 4.75 13.87
N ASP A 212 -8.13 5.06 13.96
CA ASP A 212 -9.21 4.06 13.98
C ASP A 212 -9.86 3.84 12.61
N ILE A 213 -9.95 4.90 11.80
CA ILE A 213 -10.60 4.90 10.49
C ILE A 213 -9.76 5.71 9.52
N LEU A 214 -9.60 5.21 8.28
CA LEU A 214 -9.21 6.03 7.12
C LEU A 214 -10.47 6.35 6.33
N MET A 215 -10.69 7.61 5.95
CA MET A 215 -11.73 8.03 5.03
C MET A 215 -11.20 9.02 4.00
N GLY A 216 -11.73 8.97 2.79
CA GLY A 216 -11.46 9.98 1.77
C GLY A 216 -11.35 9.44 0.35
N ILE A 217 -10.81 10.26 -0.54
CA ILE A 217 -10.61 9.94 -1.96
C ILE A 217 -9.11 9.93 -2.22
N GLY A 218 -8.58 8.80 -2.68
CA GLY A 218 -7.17 8.58 -3.02
C GLY A 218 -7.02 7.74 -4.27
N GLY A 219 -5.80 7.42 -4.66
CA GLY A 219 -5.50 6.65 -5.86
C GLY A 219 -5.99 5.21 -5.81
N SER A 220 -6.30 4.65 -6.96
CA SER A 220 -6.81 3.29 -7.09
C SER A 220 -5.71 2.23 -6.88
N SER A 221 -4.47 2.53 -7.23
CA SER A 221 -3.31 1.67 -7.02
C SER A 221 -3.07 1.43 -5.54
N GLU A 222 -3.09 2.50 -4.74
CA GLU A 222 -2.94 2.46 -3.29
C GLU A 222 -4.09 1.69 -2.61
N ALA A 223 -5.31 1.72 -3.20
CA ALA A 223 -6.42 0.92 -2.68
C ALA A 223 -6.12 -0.59 -2.76
N VAL A 224 -5.52 -1.06 -3.86
CA VAL A 224 -5.16 -2.47 -4.03
C VAL A 224 -4.00 -2.87 -3.11
N LEU A 225 -2.98 -2.03 -2.99
CA LEU A 225 -1.86 -2.22 -2.07
C LEU A 225 -2.35 -2.30 -0.61
N ALA A 226 -3.19 -1.33 -0.19
CA ALA A 226 -3.80 -1.32 1.14
C ALA A 226 -4.68 -2.56 1.36
N ALA A 227 -5.50 -2.94 0.38
CA ALA A 227 -6.36 -4.12 0.47
C ALA A 227 -5.56 -5.41 0.70
N ALA A 228 -4.44 -5.59 0.01
CA ALA A 228 -3.56 -6.75 0.21
C ALA A 228 -3.04 -6.83 1.67
N ALA A 229 -2.61 -5.71 2.25
CA ALA A 229 -2.18 -5.66 3.64
C ALA A 229 -3.34 -5.91 4.61
N LEU A 230 -4.49 -5.25 4.39
CA LEU A 230 -5.69 -5.42 5.24
C LEU A 230 -6.20 -6.86 5.20
N ARG A 231 -6.12 -7.56 4.07
CA ARG A 231 -6.39 -9.01 3.97
C ARG A 231 -5.49 -9.82 4.91
N CYS A 232 -4.21 -9.48 4.98
CA CYS A 232 -3.27 -10.14 5.89
C CYS A 232 -3.65 -9.90 7.36
N LEU A 233 -4.13 -8.71 7.69
CA LEU A 233 -4.46 -8.25 9.05
C LEU A 233 -5.92 -8.50 9.47
N ARG A 234 -6.77 -9.01 8.55
CA ARG A 234 -8.23 -9.16 8.71
C ARG A 234 -8.95 -7.80 8.91
N GLY A 235 -8.37 -6.72 8.45
CA GLY A 235 -9.05 -5.44 8.30
C GLY A 235 -9.95 -5.43 7.06
N GLU A 236 -10.63 -4.33 6.84
CA GLU A 236 -11.50 -4.14 5.68
C GLU A 236 -11.28 -2.77 5.05
N ILE A 237 -11.40 -2.72 3.73
CA ILE A 237 -11.52 -1.48 2.97
C ILE A 237 -12.69 -1.61 2.02
N LEU A 238 -13.55 -0.61 2.01
CA LEU A 238 -14.58 -0.42 0.99
C LEU A 238 -14.15 0.69 0.06
N CYS A 239 -14.20 0.44 -1.24
CA CYS A 239 -13.82 1.38 -2.26
C CYS A 239 -14.90 1.47 -3.33
N ARG A 240 -15.05 2.66 -3.93
CA ARG A 240 -15.79 2.82 -5.19
C ARG A 240 -15.14 3.87 -6.06
N TRP A 241 -15.31 3.76 -7.36
CA TRP A 241 -14.73 4.66 -8.31
C TRP A 241 -15.23 6.10 -8.14
N LYS A 242 -14.29 7.04 -8.07
CA LYS A 242 -14.55 8.47 -7.94
C LYS A 242 -13.62 9.25 -8.87
N PRO A 243 -13.79 9.12 -10.20
CA PRO A 243 -12.92 9.80 -11.15
C PRO A 243 -12.93 11.30 -10.93
N LYS A 244 -11.74 11.91 -10.92
CA LYS A 244 -11.55 13.33 -10.64
C LYS A 244 -12.06 14.23 -11.77
N ASP A 245 -11.90 13.77 -13.01
CA ASP A 245 -12.20 14.53 -14.22
C ASP A 245 -12.53 13.57 -15.38
N ASP A 246 -12.81 14.12 -16.57
CA ASP A 246 -13.16 13.34 -17.76
C ASP A 246 -11.99 12.48 -18.30
N LYS A 247 -10.74 12.87 -18.05
CA LYS A 247 -9.56 12.05 -18.39
C LYS A 247 -9.57 10.75 -17.58
N HIS A 248 -9.82 10.83 -16.27
CA HIS A 248 -9.92 9.66 -15.41
C HIS A 248 -11.15 8.81 -15.74
N LYS A 249 -12.29 9.43 -16.07
CA LYS A 249 -13.47 8.68 -16.55
C LYS A 249 -13.16 7.93 -17.84
N LYS A 250 -12.47 8.57 -18.78
CA LYS A 250 -12.07 7.91 -20.03
C LYS A 250 -11.17 6.70 -19.77
N ARG A 251 -10.16 6.83 -18.90
CA ARG A 251 -9.31 5.70 -18.52
C ARG A 251 -10.11 4.52 -17.94
N LEU A 252 -11.10 4.79 -17.10
CA LEU A 252 -11.99 3.77 -16.56
C LEU A 252 -12.80 3.08 -17.66
N HIS A 253 -13.39 3.86 -18.58
CA HIS A 253 -14.13 3.32 -19.72
C HIS A 253 -13.24 2.49 -20.66
N ASP A 254 -12.03 2.95 -20.95
CA ASP A 254 -11.05 2.23 -21.77
C ASP A 254 -10.63 0.88 -21.10
N ALA A 255 -10.68 0.82 -19.76
CA ALA A 255 -10.49 -0.40 -18.98
C ALA A 255 -11.76 -1.25 -18.81
N GLY A 256 -12.87 -0.90 -19.48
CA GLY A 256 -14.14 -1.62 -19.42
C GLY A 256 -14.98 -1.34 -18.14
N ILE A 257 -14.61 -0.35 -17.35
CA ILE A 257 -15.31 0.03 -16.12
C ILE A 257 -16.32 1.12 -16.46
N THR A 258 -17.61 0.78 -16.47
CA THR A 258 -18.72 1.71 -16.81
C THR A 258 -19.61 2.03 -15.62
N ASP A 259 -19.65 1.13 -14.62
CA ASP A 259 -20.36 1.36 -13.36
C ASP A 259 -19.41 1.81 -12.27
N PHE A 260 -19.55 3.06 -11.85
CA PHE A 260 -18.75 3.66 -10.79
C PHE A 260 -19.37 3.51 -9.39
N SER A 261 -20.58 2.97 -9.31
CA SER A 261 -21.30 2.75 -8.06
C SER A 261 -20.94 1.43 -7.36
N THR A 262 -20.38 0.48 -8.10
CA THR A 262 -19.94 -0.81 -7.55
C THR A 262 -18.98 -0.62 -6.39
N ILE A 263 -19.32 -1.21 -5.24
CA ILE A 263 -18.49 -1.21 -4.04
C ILE A 263 -17.55 -2.42 -4.12
N LEU A 264 -16.25 -2.13 -4.08
CA LEU A 264 -15.19 -3.14 -4.02
C LEU A 264 -14.71 -3.26 -2.57
N ARG A 265 -14.58 -4.49 -2.09
CA ARG A 265 -14.08 -4.85 -0.77
C ARG A 265 -12.61 -5.26 -0.85
N ALA A 266 -11.95 -5.40 0.30
CA ALA A 266 -10.58 -5.89 0.35
C ALA A 266 -10.40 -7.23 -0.39
N GLN A 267 -11.38 -8.14 -0.29
CA GLN A 267 -11.35 -9.42 -0.99
C GLN A 267 -11.57 -9.33 -2.51
N ASP A 268 -12.16 -8.24 -3.02
CA ASP A 268 -12.35 -8.01 -4.46
C ASP A 268 -11.08 -7.41 -5.07
N LEU A 269 -10.37 -6.59 -4.28
CA LEU A 269 -9.11 -5.94 -4.66
C LEU A 269 -7.90 -6.86 -4.54
N ALA A 270 -7.89 -7.78 -3.56
CA ALA A 270 -6.84 -8.77 -3.33
C ALA A 270 -7.46 -10.13 -2.99
N ARG A 271 -7.67 -10.96 -4.01
CA ARG A 271 -8.39 -12.23 -3.93
C ARG A 271 -7.50 -13.39 -3.43
N GLY A 272 -8.16 -14.48 -3.06
CA GLY A 272 -7.49 -15.74 -2.71
C GLY A 272 -6.86 -15.74 -1.32
N ASP A 273 -6.20 -16.84 -1.00
CA ASP A 273 -5.70 -17.15 0.34
C ASP A 273 -4.18 -17.06 0.47
N ASP A 274 -3.48 -16.68 -0.60
CA ASP A 274 -2.02 -16.61 -0.66
C ASP A 274 -1.55 -15.22 -1.11
N VAL A 275 -2.03 -14.20 -0.39
CA VAL A 275 -1.68 -12.80 -0.60
C VAL A 275 -0.58 -12.42 0.38
N SER A 276 0.39 -11.62 -0.06
CA SER A 276 1.40 -11.01 0.79
C SER A 276 1.57 -9.53 0.51
N PHE A 277 2.07 -8.82 1.52
CA PHE A 277 2.40 -7.41 1.48
C PHE A 277 3.76 -7.21 2.13
N THR A 278 4.63 -6.45 1.50
CA THR A 278 5.96 -6.12 1.98
C THR A 278 6.22 -4.63 1.80
N ALA A 279 6.67 -3.96 2.85
CA ALA A 279 7.05 -2.55 2.75
C ALA A 279 8.31 -2.27 3.57
N THR A 280 9.09 -1.29 3.12
CA THR A 280 10.26 -0.76 3.84
C THR A 280 10.16 0.76 3.91
N GLY A 281 10.42 1.32 5.09
CA GLY A 281 10.40 2.76 5.29
C GLY A 281 11.56 3.47 4.58
N VAL A 282 11.26 4.50 3.82
CA VAL A 282 12.24 5.45 3.32
C VAL A 282 12.39 6.60 4.29
N VAL A 283 11.26 7.21 4.67
CA VAL A 283 11.15 8.19 5.76
C VAL A 283 10.17 7.64 6.79
N THR A 284 10.48 7.84 8.07
CA THR A 284 9.66 7.33 9.18
C THR A 284 8.19 7.73 9.03
N GLY A 285 7.31 6.75 9.19
CA GLY A 285 5.87 6.89 9.15
C GLY A 285 5.18 6.05 10.23
N PRO A 286 3.85 5.94 10.21
CA PRO A 286 3.10 5.21 11.23
C PRO A 286 3.40 3.70 11.22
N LEU A 287 3.77 3.13 10.07
CA LEU A 287 3.95 1.68 9.94
C LEU A 287 5.35 1.21 10.28
N VAL A 288 6.39 1.90 9.79
CA VAL A 288 7.81 1.53 9.96
C VAL A 288 8.70 2.76 10.05
N GLU A 289 9.88 2.59 10.66
CA GLU A 289 10.91 3.63 10.69
C GLU A 289 11.57 3.78 9.32
N GLY A 290 12.06 4.98 9.01
CA GLY A 290 12.80 5.26 7.78
C GLY A 290 14.23 4.72 7.79
N VAL A 291 14.88 4.80 6.64
CA VAL A 291 16.30 4.48 6.49
C VAL A 291 17.14 5.40 7.37
N THR A 292 18.02 4.81 8.16
CA THR A 292 19.01 5.56 8.95
C THR A 292 20.42 5.20 8.53
N VAL A 293 21.29 6.20 8.46
CA VAL A 293 22.70 6.04 8.14
C VAL A 293 23.52 6.51 9.33
N ILE A 294 24.24 5.59 9.98
CA ILE A 294 25.08 5.88 11.13
C ILE A 294 26.48 5.33 10.83
N HIS A 295 27.45 6.23 10.67
CA HIS A 295 28.79 5.89 10.22
C HIS A 295 28.74 5.18 8.85
N GLU A 296 29.25 3.94 8.77
CA GLU A 296 29.27 3.12 7.55
C GLU A 296 28.10 2.14 7.47
N ALA A 297 27.23 2.08 8.49
CA ALA A 297 26.11 1.16 8.53
C ALA A 297 24.81 1.87 8.11
N VAL A 298 24.05 1.21 7.22
CA VAL A 298 22.70 1.60 6.84
C VAL A 298 21.72 0.67 7.56
N THR A 299 20.70 1.21 8.19
CA THR A 299 19.64 0.41 8.82
C THR A 299 18.33 0.66 8.13
N THR A 300 17.61 -0.42 7.80
CA THR A 300 16.26 -0.42 7.25
C THR A 300 15.29 -1.02 8.25
N HIS A 301 14.01 -0.60 8.18
CA HIS A 301 12.92 -1.20 8.93
C HIS A 301 11.81 -1.56 7.95
N SER A 302 11.50 -2.85 7.91
CA SER A 302 10.55 -3.43 6.96
C SER A 302 9.43 -4.15 7.69
N VAL A 303 8.27 -4.25 7.05
CA VAL A 303 7.19 -5.13 7.45
C VAL A 303 6.89 -6.10 6.32
N VAL A 304 6.66 -7.37 6.67
CA VAL A 304 6.16 -8.39 5.75
C VAL A 304 4.95 -9.06 6.37
N MET A 305 3.88 -9.15 5.60
CA MET A 305 2.62 -9.74 6.01
C MET A 305 2.18 -10.79 4.99
N SER A 306 1.51 -11.83 5.44
CA SER A 306 0.98 -12.89 4.57
C SER A 306 -0.33 -13.44 5.10
N THR A 307 -1.18 -13.95 4.20
CA THR A 307 -2.42 -14.65 4.55
C THR A 307 -2.19 -16.14 4.79
N ALA A 308 -1.17 -16.75 4.16
CA ALA A 308 -0.88 -18.18 4.22
C ALA A 308 0.64 -18.48 4.32
N PRO A 309 1.19 -18.87 5.48
CA PRO A 309 0.53 -18.78 6.78
C PRO A 309 0.29 -17.33 7.19
N ARG A 310 -0.80 -17.08 7.90
CA ARG A 310 -1.10 -15.73 8.37
C ARG A 310 -0.05 -15.29 9.39
N ALA A 311 0.70 -14.30 9.03
CA ALA A 311 1.78 -13.77 9.87
C ALA A 311 2.08 -12.32 9.53
N ILE A 312 2.57 -11.61 10.54
CA ILE A 312 3.21 -10.30 10.39
C ILE A 312 4.60 -10.37 10.99
N ARG A 313 5.58 -9.80 10.31
CA ARG A 313 6.97 -9.69 10.78
C ARG A 313 7.46 -8.28 10.57
N PHE A 314 8.06 -7.72 11.60
CA PHE A 314 8.85 -6.50 11.50
C PHE A 314 10.33 -6.90 11.51
N ILE A 315 11.07 -6.38 10.54
CA ILE A 315 12.47 -6.75 10.30
C ILE A 315 13.32 -5.49 10.30
N LYS A 316 14.23 -5.39 11.26
CA LYS A 316 15.29 -4.37 11.25
C LYS A 316 16.56 -5.01 10.72
N THR A 317 17.06 -4.50 9.60
CA THR A 317 18.27 -4.98 8.95
C THR A 317 19.35 -3.94 9.05
N ARG A 318 20.52 -4.35 9.53
CA ARG A 318 21.75 -3.55 9.51
C ARG A 318 22.62 -4.00 8.35
N HIS A 319 22.70 -3.19 7.31
CA HIS A 319 23.55 -3.41 6.15
C HIS A 319 24.98 -2.97 6.49
N ILE A 320 25.93 -3.88 6.32
CA ILE A 320 27.36 -3.65 6.58
C ILE A 320 28.07 -3.77 5.23
N ASN A 321 28.86 -2.76 4.87
CA ASN A 321 29.69 -2.78 3.65
C ASN A 321 30.88 -3.69 3.81
#